data_15bcd60de782883af5e75caf31d88274
#
_entry.id   15bcd60de782883af5e75caf31d88274
#
_cell.length_a   1.000
_cell.length_b   1.000
_cell.length_c   1.000
_cell.angle_alpha   90.00
_cell.angle_beta   90.00
_cell.angle_gamma   90.00
#
_symmetry.space_group_name_H-M   'P 1'
#
loop_
_entity.id
_entity.type
_entity.pdbx_description
1 polymer ?
#
loop_
_entity_poly.entity_id
_entity_poly.type
_entity_poly.pdbx_seq_one_letter_code
_entity_poly.pdbx_strand_id
1 'polypeptide(L)'
;SNIIGFLLADGSAVISGVTESGDSATVTTFSDTTKSTLADDTFVTLGFKATKGTSTDTVRFYINRQEVGASQTNIPTANLKLCAMSVSGTASGTQVTTLDYIMAAQDRAVSYE
;
A
#
# COMPACT_ATOMS: atom_id res chain seq x y z
N SER A 1 -3.95 -8.68 -12.12
CA SER A 1 -4.34 -8.58 -10.69
C SER A 1 -4.84 -7.20 -10.32
N ASN A 2 -5.42 -7.08 -9.13
CA ASN A 2 -5.92 -5.82 -8.59
C ASN A 2 -5.31 -5.65 -7.19
N ILE A 3 -4.47 -4.63 -7.02
CA ILE A 3 -3.68 -4.44 -5.80
C ILE A 3 -3.72 -2.97 -5.40
N ILE A 4 -3.88 -2.72 -4.11
CA ILE A 4 -3.48 -1.50 -3.44
C ILE A 4 -2.63 -1.92 -2.25
N GLY A 5 -1.42 -1.39 -2.15
CA GLY A 5 -0.55 -1.79 -1.06
C GLY A 5 0.79 -1.09 -1.05
N PHE A 6 1.75 -1.73 -0.41
CA PHE A 6 3.09 -1.22 -0.25
C PHE A 6 4.10 -2.24 -0.78
N LEU A 7 5.19 -1.73 -1.30
CA LEU A 7 6.29 -2.51 -1.86
C LEU A 7 7.61 -2.11 -1.22
N LEU A 8 8.33 -3.09 -0.73
CA LEU A 8 9.74 -2.94 -0.34
C LEU A 8 10.58 -3.76 -1.31
N ALA A 9 11.32 -3.07 -2.15
CA ALA A 9 12.18 -3.73 -3.12
C ALA A 9 13.40 -4.38 -2.45
N ASP A 10 13.93 -5.41 -3.10
CA ASP A 10 15.13 -6.10 -2.62
C ASP A 10 16.32 -5.12 -2.47
N GLY A 11 17.01 -5.22 -1.34
CA GLY A 11 18.14 -4.35 -1.02
C GLY A 11 17.77 -2.92 -0.64
N SER A 12 16.51 -2.59 -0.50
CA SER A 12 16.04 -1.25 -0.15
C SER A 12 15.42 -1.24 1.25
N ALA A 13 15.69 -0.19 2.01
CA ALA A 13 14.94 0.12 3.23
C ALA A 13 13.79 1.10 2.99
N VAL A 14 13.66 1.63 1.77
CA VAL A 14 12.64 2.64 1.42
C VAL A 14 11.42 1.93 0.85
N ILE A 15 10.25 2.17 1.49
CA ILE A 15 8.98 1.61 1.05
C ILE A 15 8.29 2.53 0.03
N SER A 16 7.59 1.94 -0.92
CA SER A 16 6.80 2.63 -1.93
C SER A 16 5.35 2.15 -1.88
N GLY A 17 4.45 2.96 -2.43
CA GLY A 17 3.07 2.54 -2.65
C GLY A 17 2.94 1.80 -3.99
N VAL A 18 1.97 0.92 -4.09
CA VAL A 18 1.63 0.24 -5.34
C VAL A 18 0.13 0.24 -5.57
N THR A 19 -0.24 0.53 -6.80
CA THR A 19 -1.61 0.37 -7.31
C THR A 19 -1.53 -0.44 -8.60
N GLU A 20 -2.41 -1.42 -8.76
CA GLU A 20 -2.47 -2.26 -9.95
C GLU A 20 -3.92 -2.53 -10.30
N SER A 21 -4.25 -2.35 -11.56
CA SER A 21 -5.56 -2.70 -12.13
C SER A 21 -5.35 -3.58 -13.37
N GLY A 22 -5.85 -4.81 -13.32
CA GLY A 22 -5.59 -5.80 -14.35
C GLY A 22 -4.10 -6.15 -14.41
N ASP A 23 -3.49 -5.89 -15.56
CA ASP A 23 -2.07 -6.17 -15.80
C ASP A 23 -1.19 -4.90 -15.78
N SER A 24 -1.75 -3.79 -15.32
CA SER A 24 -1.06 -2.50 -15.28
C SER A 24 -0.82 -2.04 -13.85
N ALA A 25 0.45 -1.94 -13.47
CA ALA A 25 0.88 -1.52 -12.15
C ALA A 25 1.53 -0.13 -12.18
N THR A 26 1.37 0.60 -11.09
CA THR A 26 2.05 1.87 -10.83
C THR A 26 2.71 1.79 -9.46
N VAL A 27 4.00 2.08 -9.42
CA VAL A 27 4.76 2.24 -8.18
C VAL A 27 4.86 3.73 -7.87
N THR A 28 4.39 4.12 -6.69
CA THR A 28 4.43 5.50 -6.23
C THR A 28 5.58 5.66 -5.24
N THR A 29 6.59 6.42 -5.64
CA THR A 29 7.72 6.78 -4.78
C THR A 29 7.31 7.93 -3.87
N PHE A 30 7.57 7.80 -2.58
CA PHE A 30 7.27 8.84 -1.62
C PHE A 30 8.41 9.85 -1.54
N SER A 31 8.08 11.13 -1.61
CA SER A 31 9.06 12.21 -1.65
C SER A 31 9.80 12.41 -0.30
N ASP A 32 9.12 12.13 0.81
CA ASP A 32 9.73 12.21 2.15
C ASP A 32 10.38 10.88 2.49
N THR A 33 11.67 10.77 2.19
CA THR A 33 12.47 9.55 2.44
C THR A 33 12.67 9.27 3.93
N THR A 34 12.59 10.28 4.78
CA THR A 34 12.69 10.09 6.25
C THR A 34 11.50 9.28 6.76
N LYS A 35 10.29 9.58 6.27
CA LYS A 35 9.08 8.84 6.66
C LYS A 35 8.99 7.47 6.01
N SER A 36 9.52 7.30 4.81
CA SER A 36 9.39 6.07 4.03
C SER A 36 10.55 5.10 4.21
N THR A 37 11.59 5.46 4.95
CA THR A 37 12.69 4.54 5.28
C THR A 37 12.32 3.73 6.52
N LEU A 38 12.31 2.42 6.36
CA LEU A 38 12.05 1.49 7.46
C LEU A 38 13.31 1.26 8.28
N ALA A 39 13.16 1.11 9.57
CA ALA A 39 14.24 0.82 10.51
C ALA A 39 14.13 -0.62 11.02
N ASP A 40 15.28 -1.23 11.28
CA ASP A 40 15.34 -2.58 11.85
C ASP A 40 14.66 -2.61 13.23
N ASP A 41 14.05 -3.74 13.55
CA ASP A 41 13.41 -4.02 14.84
C ASP A 41 12.39 -2.95 15.27
N THR A 42 11.81 -2.25 14.30
CA THR A 42 10.84 -1.18 14.56
C THR A 42 9.53 -1.48 13.84
N PHE A 43 8.43 -1.55 14.59
CA PHE A 43 7.10 -1.65 14.01
C PHE A 43 6.71 -0.34 13.33
N VAL A 44 6.07 -0.47 12.19
CA VAL A 44 5.52 0.65 11.43
C VAL A 44 4.06 0.35 11.08
N THR A 45 3.23 1.39 11.13
CA THR A 45 1.85 1.28 10.66
C THR A 45 1.78 1.77 9.21
N LEU A 46 1.33 0.88 8.33
CA LEU A 46 1.12 1.19 6.92
C LEU A 46 -0.38 1.22 6.64
N GLY A 47 -0.83 2.22 5.94
CA GLY A 47 -2.23 2.34 5.60
C GLY A 47 -2.46 3.05 4.27
N PHE A 48 -3.60 2.78 3.67
CA PHE A 48 -4.06 3.54 2.51
C PHE A 48 -5.54 3.89 2.67
N LYS A 49 -5.93 4.95 1.97
CA LYS A 49 -7.33 5.34 1.81
C LYS A 49 -7.63 5.51 0.33
N ALA A 50 -8.56 4.72 -0.17
CA ALA A 50 -9.08 4.84 -1.52
C ALA A 50 -10.35 5.69 -1.49
N THR A 51 -10.40 6.72 -2.30
CA THR A 51 -11.55 7.62 -2.43
C THR A 51 -12.01 7.64 -3.87
N LYS A 52 -13.28 7.38 -4.07
CA LYS A 52 -13.90 7.47 -5.38
C LYS A 52 -14.17 8.94 -5.73
N GLY A 53 -13.68 9.38 -6.88
CA GLY A 53 -13.94 10.71 -7.42
C GLY A 53 -15.04 10.69 -8.47
N THR A 54 -15.45 11.87 -8.94
CA THR A 54 -16.42 12.01 -10.01
C THR A 54 -15.86 11.62 -11.37
N SER A 55 -14.56 11.83 -11.58
CA SER A 55 -13.85 11.49 -12.82
C SER A 55 -12.59 10.65 -12.58
N THR A 56 -12.01 10.72 -11.40
CA THR A 56 -10.76 10.04 -11.06
C THR A 56 -10.78 9.58 -9.61
N ASP A 57 -10.46 8.31 -9.40
CA ASP A 57 -10.28 7.75 -8.07
C ASP A 57 -8.88 8.06 -7.55
N THR A 58 -8.72 8.20 -6.25
CA THR A 58 -7.45 8.53 -5.61
C THR A 58 -7.16 7.55 -4.49
N VAL A 59 -5.93 7.04 -4.44
CA VAL A 59 -5.39 6.30 -3.31
C VAL A 59 -4.35 7.16 -2.62
N ARG A 60 -4.53 7.38 -1.31
CA ARG A 60 -3.57 8.08 -0.47
C ARG A 60 -2.88 7.07 0.44
N PHE A 61 -1.56 7.18 0.56
CA PHE A 61 -0.74 6.28 1.36
C PHE A 61 -0.29 6.97 2.64
N TYR A 62 -0.28 6.20 3.72
CA TYR A 62 0.06 6.68 5.06
C TYR A 62 1.10 5.76 5.70
N ILE A 63 2.09 6.37 6.33
CA ILE A 63 3.05 5.68 7.19
C ILE A 63 2.98 6.32 8.57
N ASN A 64 2.76 5.50 9.59
CA ASN A 64 2.56 5.98 10.97
C ASN A 64 1.49 7.08 11.05
N ARG A 65 0.38 6.88 10.31
CA ARG A 65 -0.79 7.78 10.25
C ARG A 65 -0.52 9.14 9.60
N GLN A 66 0.61 9.31 8.91
CA GLN A 66 0.93 10.51 8.16
C GLN A 66 0.90 10.22 6.67
N GLU A 67 0.24 11.09 5.89
CA GLU A 67 0.20 10.95 4.45
C GLU A 67 1.61 11.14 3.86
N VAL A 68 2.03 10.19 3.03
CA VAL A 68 3.35 10.20 2.40
C VAL A 68 3.28 10.28 0.88
N GLY A 69 2.15 10.02 0.29
CA GLY A 69 1.96 10.09 -1.16
C GLY A 69 0.56 9.70 -1.59
N ALA A 70 0.30 9.88 -2.88
CA ALA A 70 -0.98 9.54 -3.49
C ALA A 70 -0.79 9.08 -4.92
N SER A 71 -1.73 8.28 -5.42
CA SER A 71 -1.80 7.84 -6.81
C SER A 71 -3.21 7.99 -7.35
N GLN A 72 -3.31 8.35 -8.62
CA GLN A 72 -4.55 8.37 -9.39
C GLN A 72 -4.48 7.44 -10.62
N THR A 73 -3.43 6.64 -10.69
CA THR A 73 -3.14 5.78 -11.84
C THR A 73 -3.32 4.31 -11.46
N ASN A 74 -3.93 3.55 -12.36
CA ASN A 74 -4.15 2.12 -12.20
C ASN A 74 -4.83 1.75 -10.87
N ILE A 75 -5.85 2.52 -10.51
CA ILE A 75 -6.64 2.27 -9.32
C ILE A 75 -7.63 1.14 -9.61
N PRO A 76 -7.59 0.02 -8.87
CA PRO A 76 -8.52 -1.07 -9.09
C PRO A 76 -9.95 -0.68 -8.72
N THR A 77 -10.90 -1.11 -9.55
CA THR A 77 -12.33 -0.92 -9.30
C THR A 77 -13.03 -2.19 -8.84
N ALA A 78 -12.34 -3.31 -8.90
CA ALA A 78 -12.86 -4.60 -8.45
C ALA A 78 -12.73 -4.74 -6.92
N ASN A 79 -13.42 -5.73 -6.37
CA ASN A 79 -13.31 -6.07 -4.96
C ASN A 79 -11.89 -6.50 -4.60
N LEU A 80 -11.39 -6.00 -3.48
CA LEU A 80 -10.08 -6.33 -2.94
C LEU A 80 -10.21 -7.24 -1.74
N LYS A 81 -9.21 -8.09 -1.55
CA LYS A 81 -9.06 -8.93 -0.36
C LYS A 81 -7.84 -8.48 0.42
N LEU A 82 -7.95 -8.52 1.73
CA LEU A 82 -6.80 -8.29 2.59
C LEU A 82 -5.80 -9.43 2.43
N CYS A 83 -4.55 -9.09 2.22
CA CYS A 83 -3.46 -10.06 2.25
C CYS A 83 -2.17 -9.41 2.75
N ALA A 84 -1.30 -10.23 3.30
CA ALA A 84 0.09 -9.88 3.57
C ALA A 84 0.97 -10.95 2.95
N MET A 85 2.02 -10.52 2.26
CA MET A 85 2.93 -11.44 1.58
C MET A 85 4.36 -10.96 1.74
N SER A 86 5.25 -11.88 2.04
CA SER A 86 6.68 -11.65 2.07
C SER A 86 7.38 -12.61 1.11
N VAL A 87 8.24 -12.07 0.26
CA VAL A 87 9.00 -12.85 -0.72
C VAL A 87 10.47 -12.53 -0.56
N SER A 88 11.31 -13.57 -0.38
CA SER A 88 12.76 -13.42 -0.37
C SER A 88 13.30 -13.52 -1.80
N GLY A 89 14.05 -12.50 -2.21
CA GLY A 89 14.68 -12.46 -3.54
C GLY A 89 16.01 -13.21 -3.63
N THR A 90 16.58 -13.66 -2.51
CA THR A 90 17.88 -14.35 -2.49
C THR A 90 17.74 -15.78 -1.97
N ALA A 91 18.43 -16.71 -2.62
CA ALA A 91 18.37 -18.14 -2.27
C ALA A 91 19.03 -18.46 -0.90
N SER A 92 19.79 -17.56 -0.34
CA SER A 92 20.55 -17.77 0.90
C SER A 92 20.13 -16.90 2.08
N GLY A 93 19.13 -16.03 1.88
CA GLY A 93 18.65 -15.14 2.92
C GLY A 93 17.33 -15.61 3.53
N THR A 94 17.22 -15.54 4.85
CA THR A 94 15.94 -15.68 5.54
C THR A 94 15.42 -14.30 5.86
N GLN A 95 14.25 -13.98 5.29
CA GLN A 95 13.53 -12.76 5.64
C GLN A 95 12.39 -13.11 6.58
N VAL A 96 12.25 -12.34 7.65
CA VAL A 96 11.17 -12.50 8.62
C VAL A 96 10.35 -11.22 8.62
N THR A 97 9.05 -11.40 8.36
CA THR A 97 8.07 -10.32 8.50
C THR A 97 7.17 -10.64 9.66
N THR A 98 7.10 -9.73 10.63
CA THR A 98 6.20 -9.86 11.77
C THR A 98 5.02 -8.92 11.57
N LEU A 99 3.82 -9.48 11.59
CA LEU A 99 2.57 -8.75 11.46
C LEU A 99 1.88 -8.69 12.82
N ASP A 100 1.64 -7.48 13.34
CA ASP A 100 0.92 -7.29 14.60
C ASP A 100 -0.59 -7.37 14.39
N TYR A 101 -1.13 -6.56 13.48
CA TYR A 101 -2.54 -6.64 13.11
C TYR A 101 -2.76 -6.14 11.69
N ILE A 102 -3.89 -6.55 11.11
CA ILE A 102 -4.40 -6.01 9.84
C ILE A 102 -5.88 -5.65 10.00
N MET A 103 -6.27 -4.51 9.50
CA MET A 103 -7.63 -3.99 9.62
C MET A 103 -8.06 -3.34 8.32
N ALA A 104 -9.33 -3.52 7.97
CA ALA A 104 -9.96 -2.80 6.87
C ALA A 104 -11.32 -2.26 7.30
N ALA A 105 -11.64 -1.09 6.75
CA ALA A 105 -12.95 -0.48 6.90
C ALA A 105 -13.38 0.10 5.55
N GLN A 106 -14.66 0.12 5.30
CA GLN A 106 -15.24 0.66 4.07
C GLN A 106 -16.46 1.51 4.42
N ASP A 107 -16.47 2.74 3.89
CA ASP A 107 -17.68 3.55 3.92
C ASP A 107 -18.68 3.01 2.91
N ARG A 108 -19.92 2.88 3.32
CA ARG A 108 -21.02 2.48 2.45
C ARG A 108 -21.83 3.69 2.04
N ALA A 109 -22.17 3.76 0.76
CA ALA A 109 -23.19 4.68 0.31
C ALA A 109 -24.53 4.26 0.92
N VAL A 110 -25.21 5.20 1.58
CA VAL A 110 -26.55 4.99 2.10
C VAL A 110 -27.53 5.57 1.09
N SER A 111 -28.43 4.71 0.61
CA SER A 111 -29.54 5.14 -0.26
C SER A 111 -30.76 5.42 0.60
N TYR A 112 -31.31 6.62 0.49
CA TYR A 112 -32.57 7.00 1.11
C TYR A 112 -33.65 6.97 0.04
N GLU A 113 -34.64 6.15 0.23
CA GLU A 113 -35.85 6.12 -0.62
C GLU A 113 -36.99 6.91 0.02
#